data_bb1ee9da46057f8f86ad59921e94c349
#
_entry.id   bb1ee9da46057f8f86ad59921e94c349
#
_cell.length_a   1.000
_cell.length_b   1.000
_cell.length_c   1.000
_cell.angle_alpha   90.00
_cell.angle_beta   90.00
_cell.angle_gamma   90.00
#
_symmetry.space_group_name_H-M   'P 1'
#
loop_
_entity.id
_entity.type
_entity.pdbx_description
1 polymer ?
#
loop_
_entity_poly.entity_id
_entity_poly.type
_entity_poly.pdbx_seq_one_letter_code
_entity_poly.pdbx_strand_id
1 'polypeptide(L)' 'MDRDICSMLFQQIEKPKNFELCKAINVYDNKYRINVYTRIYDEVYDLEKKRITHSYFAKLNGDKLELLA' A
#
# COMPACT_ATOMS: atom_id res chain seq x y z
N MET A 1 1.63 0.69 -20.34
CA MET A 1 1.10 1.48 -19.22
C MET A 1 0.98 0.59 -17.99
N ASP A 2 1.57 0.98 -16.91
CA ASP A 2 1.57 0.18 -15.69
C ASP A 2 0.20 0.22 -15.03
N ARG A 3 -0.20 -0.91 -14.50
CA ARG A 3 -1.44 -0.98 -13.73
C ARG A 3 -1.23 -0.33 -12.38
N ASP A 4 -2.23 0.40 -11.93
CA ASP A 4 -2.17 1.00 -10.60
C ASP A 4 -2.60 -0.03 -9.55
N ILE A 5 -1.63 -0.76 -9.05
CA ILE A 5 -1.87 -1.81 -8.06
C ILE A 5 -2.47 -1.22 -6.78
N CYS A 6 -2.03 -0.03 -6.41
CA CYS A 6 -2.57 0.63 -5.22
C CYS A 6 -4.05 0.96 -5.38
N SER A 7 -4.46 1.43 -6.56
CA SER A 7 -5.88 1.68 -6.80
C SER A 7 -6.69 0.41 -6.72
N MET A 8 -6.16 -0.69 -7.24
CA MET A 8 -6.83 -1.98 -7.15
C MET A 8 -6.98 -2.43 -5.70
N LEU A 9 -5.95 -2.19 -4.89
CA LEU A 9 -6.00 -2.52 -3.47
C LEU A 9 -7.11 -1.73 -2.77
N PHE A 10 -7.20 -0.43 -3.04
CA PHE A 10 -8.17 0.43 -2.37
C PHE A 10 -9.60 0.24 -2.88
N GLN A 11 -9.80 -0.59 -3.89
CA GLN A 11 -11.14 -1.05 -4.26
C GLN A 11 -11.63 -2.15 -3.33
N GLN A 12 -10.71 -2.83 -2.65
CA GLN A 12 -11.03 -3.93 -1.76
C GLN A 12 -11.00 -3.54 -0.29
N ILE A 13 -10.19 -2.54 0.04
CA ILE A 13 -10.04 -2.06 1.42
C ILE A 13 -10.22 -0.56 1.45
N GLU A 14 -10.51 -0.03 2.63
CA GLU A 14 -10.61 1.41 2.80
C GLU A 14 -9.22 2.01 2.98
N LYS A 15 -9.06 3.25 2.49
CA LYS A 15 -7.84 3.99 2.75
C LYS A 15 -7.75 4.32 4.23
N PRO A 16 -6.58 4.14 4.84
CA PRO A 16 -6.42 4.49 6.25
C PRO A 16 -6.49 6.00 6.45
N LYS A 17 -6.78 6.39 7.67
CA LYS A 17 -6.71 7.79 8.07
C LYS A 17 -5.28 8.29 7.90
N ASN A 18 -5.13 9.54 7.49
CA ASN A 18 -3.82 10.16 7.29
C ASN A 18 -2.99 9.46 6.20
N PHE A 19 -3.69 8.88 5.22
CA PHE A 19 -3.02 8.26 4.08
C PHE A 19 -2.11 9.26 3.39
N GLU A 20 -0.85 8.86 3.15
CA GLU A 20 0.13 9.70 2.49
C GLU A 20 0.45 9.19 1.10
N LEU A 21 0.89 7.94 1.02
CA LEU A 21 1.18 7.35 -0.27
C LEU A 21 1.18 5.83 -0.18
N CYS A 22 1.15 5.20 -1.34
CA CYS A 22 1.15 3.75 -1.46
C CYS A 22 2.19 3.35 -2.49
N LYS A 23 2.99 2.35 -2.18
CA LYS A 23 3.99 1.80 -3.11
C LYS A 23 3.74 0.32 -3.31
N ALA A 24 3.63 -0.08 -4.57
CA ALA A 24 3.52 -1.49 -4.95
C ALA A 24 4.82 -1.92 -5.61
N ILE A 25 5.40 -3.00 -5.11
CA ILE A 25 6.68 -3.50 -5.59
C ILE A 25 6.46 -4.91 -6.11
N ASN A 26 6.83 -5.14 -7.37
CA ASN A 26 6.79 -6.48 -7.92
C ASN A 26 7.95 -7.28 -7.35
N VAL A 27 7.65 -8.37 -6.65
CA VAL A 27 8.69 -9.18 -6.01
C VAL A 27 9.11 -10.36 -6.87
N TYR A 28 8.14 -11.01 -7.52
CA TYR A 28 8.42 -12.05 -8.51
C TYR A 28 7.12 -12.39 -9.25
N ASP A 29 7.24 -12.79 -10.52
CA ASP A 29 6.10 -13.14 -11.37
C ASP A 29 5.00 -12.08 -11.30
N ASN A 30 3.82 -12.46 -10.84
CA ASN A 30 2.69 -11.55 -10.67
C ASN A 30 2.39 -11.25 -9.20
N LYS A 31 3.40 -11.41 -8.35
CA LYS A 31 3.27 -11.14 -6.91
C LYS A 31 3.79 -9.75 -6.59
N TYR A 32 3.06 -9.06 -5.74
CA TYR A 32 3.39 -7.69 -5.37
C TYR A 32 3.35 -7.53 -3.86
N ARG A 33 4.30 -6.78 -3.35
CA ARG A 33 4.26 -6.30 -1.98
C ARG A 33 3.79 -4.85 -2.02
N ILE A 34 2.76 -4.55 -1.26
CA ILE A 34 2.14 -3.24 -1.26
C ILE A 34 2.33 -2.62 0.11
N ASN A 35 3.04 -1.51 0.15
CA ASN A 35 3.31 -0.78 1.39
C ASN A 35 2.49 0.49 1.40
N VAL A 36 1.68 0.66 2.43
CA VAL A 36 0.85 1.84 2.61
C VAL A 36 1.47 2.71 3.68
N TYR A 37 1.77 3.93 3.31
CA TYR A 37 2.40 4.92 4.19
C TYR A 37 1.34 5.86 4.72
N THR A 38 1.38 6.10 6.02
CA THR A 38 0.52 7.09 6.65
C THR A 38 1.37 8.12 7.35
N ARG A 39 0.78 9.29 7.56
CA ARG A 39 1.43 10.39 8.24
C ARG A 39 1.20 10.24 9.74
N ILE A 40 2.30 10.29 10.49
CA ILE A 40 2.26 10.15 11.94
C ILE A 40 2.95 11.36 12.55
N TYR A 41 2.30 11.97 13.54
CA TYR A 41 2.88 13.07 14.28
C TYR A 41 3.70 12.54 15.44
N ASP A 42 4.96 12.96 15.50
CA ASP A 42 5.86 12.57 16.57
C ASP A 42 5.95 13.73 17.58
N GLU A 43 5.36 13.53 18.75
CA GLU A 43 5.32 14.58 19.78
C GLU A 43 6.70 14.89 20.36
N VAL A 44 7.58 13.89 20.38
CA VAL A 44 8.92 14.07 20.95
C VAL A 44 9.73 15.05 20.12
N TYR A 45 9.65 14.91 18.79
CA TYR A 45 10.42 15.74 17.87
C TYR A 45 9.58 16.86 17.25
N ASP A 46 8.31 16.94 17.59
CA ASP A 46 7.38 17.95 17.08
C ASP A 46 7.40 18.04 15.56
N LEU A 47 7.29 16.88 14.89
CA LEU A 47 7.28 16.83 13.45
C LEU A 47 6.44 15.66 12.95
N GLU A 48 6.02 15.75 11.69
CA GLU A 48 5.28 14.68 11.03
C GLU A 48 6.25 13.76 10.30
N LYS A 49 5.97 12.48 10.38
CA LYS A 49 6.76 11.45 9.70
C LYS A 49 5.85 10.58 8.86
N LYS A 50 6.40 10.04 7.77
CA LYS A 50 5.76 8.99 7.01
C LYS A 50 6.24 7.65 7.53
N ARG A 51 5.30 6.73 7.71
CA ARG A 51 5.66 5.41 8.20
C ARG A 51 4.81 4.37 7.50
N ILE A 52 5.38 3.21 7.22
CA ILE A 52 4.62 2.08 6.70
C ILE A 52 3.78 1.52 7.84
N THR A 53 2.47 1.72 7.74
CA THR A 53 1.55 1.24 8.78
C THR A 53 0.77 0.03 8.32
N HIS A 54 0.72 -0.19 7.01
CA HIS A 54 0.02 -1.34 6.43
C HIS A 54 0.89 -1.94 5.35
N SER A 55 0.98 -3.25 5.33
CA SER A 55 1.72 -3.96 4.30
C SER A 55 0.91 -5.17 3.87
N TYR A 56 0.79 -5.34 2.56
CA TYR A 56 0.01 -6.42 1.98
C TYR A 56 0.86 -7.19 1.00
N PHE A 57 0.56 -8.47 0.88
CA PHE A 57 1.15 -9.31 -0.16
C PHE A 57 0.02 -9.77 -1.06
N ALA A 58 0.14 -9.51 -2.35
CA ALA A 58 -0.95 -9.74 -3.28
C ALA A 58 -0.47 -10.34 -4.58
N LYS A 59 -1.38 -11.01 -5.25
CA LYS A 59 -1.15 -11.59 -6.55
C LYS A 59 -2.04 -10.88 -7.57
N LEU A 60 -1.46 -10.45 -8.68
CA LEU A 60 -2.21 -9.86 -9.77
C LEU A 60 -2.67 -10.97 -10.71
N ASN A 61 -3.96 -11.17 -10.80
CA ASN A 61 -4.55 -12.22 -11.62
C ASN A 61 -5.47 -11.58 -12.66
N GLY A 62 -4.92 -11.33 -13.86
CA GLY A 62 -5.64 -10.61 -14.88
C GLY A 62 -5.97 -9.20 -14.43
N ASP A 63 -7.25 -8.89 -14.34
CA ASP A 63 -7.70 -7.57 -13.89
C ASP A 63 -8.03 -7.52 -12.40
N LYS A 64 -7.71 -8.59 -11.68
CA LYS A 64 -8.05 -8.69 -10.26
C LYS A 64 -6.80 -8.77 -9.42
N LEU A 65 -6.85 -8.10 -8.28
CA LEU A 65 -5.79 -8.19 -7.27
C LEU A 65 -6.30 -9.08 -6.15
N GLU A 66 -5.54 -10.15 -5.90
CA GLU A 66 -5.89 -11.13 -4.86
C GLU A 66 -4.95 -10.95 -3.69
N LEU A 67 -5.50 -10.61 -2.54
CA LEU A 67 -4.71 -10.44 -1.32
C LEU A 67 -4.37 -11.81 -0.73
N LEU A 68 -3.09 -12.05 -0.53
CA LEU A 68 -2.58 -13.34 -0.02
C LEU A 68 -2.25 -13.25 1.46
N ALA A 69 -1.92 -12.09 1.95
CA ALA A 69 -1.60 -11.89 3.35
C ALA A 69 -1.78 -10.45 3.78
#